data_511337f3f3511b2323fb1668eac9ff3c
#
_entry.id   511337f3f3511b2323fb1668eac9ff3c
#
_cell.length_a   1.000
_cell.length_b   1.000
_cell.length_c   1.000
_cell.angle_alpha   90.00
_cell.angle_beta   90.00
_cell.angle_gamma   90.00
#
_symmetry.space_group_name_H-M   'P 1'
#
loop_
_entity.id
_entity.type
_entity.pdbx_description
1 polymer ?
#
loop_
_entity_poly.entity_id
_entity_poly.type
_entity_poly.pdbx_seq_one_letter_code
_entity_poly.pdbx_strand_id
1 'polypeptide(L)'
;MSVSNGTRKKIFDIAEQLNYKKSRKTKPSKTQAYRIGLIEWYTEQEELDDLYYYSIRLGIEKKAQELGYEILRVFQNDSLEQLKDIDGLIAIGKFSPVQIQQLEQYSNHLVFVDSDTLNAGHSCVTVDFENAVRKVLEHFMNAGFDQIGMIAGRERTSDQTSLISDPRLASFQQYLSEKEIYQPDLVKVGSFSSESGYQMMTELLREH
;
A
#
# COMPACT_ATOMS: atom_id res chain seq x y z
N MET A 1 -23.28 40.85 -30.12
CA MET A 1 -24.74 40.95 -30.32
C MET A 1 -25.44 40.86 -28.96
N SER A 2 -26.22 41.85 -28.60
CA SER A 2 -26.97 41.92 -27.33
C SER A 2 -28.37 41.34 -27.57
N VAL A 3 -28.81 40.43 -26.73
CA VAL A 3 -30.15 39.83 -26.80
C VAL A 3 -31.17 40.80 -26.29
N SER A 4 -32.31 40.95 -26.98
CA SER A 4 -33.40 41.88 -26.58
C SER A 4 -33.98 41.51 -25.20
N ASN A 5 -34.48 42.51 -24.48
CA ASN A 5 -35.06 42.29 -23.14
C ASN A 5 -36.23 41.30 -23.16
N GLY A 6 -37.05 41.28 -24.23
CA GLY A 6 -38.12 40.31 -24.39
C GLY A 6 -37.66 38.87 -24.58
N THR A 7 -36.58 38.67 -25.34
CA THR A 7 -35.99 37.35 -25.51
C THR A 7 -35.30 36.87 -24.23
N ARG A 8 -34.67 37.78 -23.50
CA ARG A 8 -34.05 37.46 -22.20
C ARG A 8 -35.10 36.98 -21.19
N LYS A 9 -36.26 37.67 -21.11
CA LYS A 9 -37.35 37.29 -20.21
C LYS A 9 -37.87 35.88 -20.53
N LYS A 10 -38.15 35.59 -21.81
CA LYS A 10 -38.58 34.25 -22.26
C LYS A 10 -37.60 33.14 -21.91
N ILE A 11 -36.30 33.39 -22.03
CA ILE A 11 -35.26 32.40 -21.64
C ILE A 11 -35.30 32.13 -20.15
N PHE A 12 -35.48 33.14 -19.30
CA PHE A 12 -35.60 32.96 -17.85
C PHE A 12 -36.87 32.21 -17.46
N ASP A 13 -37.99 32.54 -18.06
CA ASP A 13 -39.30 31.90 -17.78
C ASP A 13 -39.25 30.41 -18.16
N ILE A 14 -38.66 30.05 -19.29
CA ILE A 14 -38.48 28.67 -19.71
C ILE A 14 -37.46 27.91 -18.81
N ALA A 15 -36.37 28.55 -18.42
CA ALA A 15 -35.40 27.97 -17.51
C ALA A 15 -36.01 27.66 -16.13
N GLU A 16 -36.87 28.51 -15.64
CA GLU A 16 -37.61 28.31 -14.39
C GLU A 16 -38.62 27.17 -14.50
N GLN A 17 -39.39 27.12 -15.59
CA GLN A 17 -40.34 26.03 -15.87
C GLN A 17 -39.67 24.66 -16.00
N LEU A 18 -38.45 24.60 -16.54
CA LEU A 18 -37.64 23.38 -16.68
C LEU A 18 -36.80 23.08 -15.43
N ASN A 19 -36.93 23.82 -14.35
CA ASN A 19 -36.07 23.68 -13.17
C ASN A 19 -34.56 23.76 -13.49
N TYR A 20 -34.20 24.48 -14.57
CA TYR A 20 -32.85 24.62 -15.02
C TYR A 20 -32.04 25.50 -14.06
N LYS A 21 -31.32 24.88 -13.14
CA LYS A 21 -30.32 25.59 -12.36
C LYS A 21 -29.07 25.71 -13.22
N LYS A 22 -28.79 26.94 -13.69
CA LYS A 22 -27.50 27.22 -14.32
C LYS A 22 -26.40 26.76 -13.36
N SER A 23 -25.77 25.66 -13.69
CA SER A 23 -24.53 25.25 -13.02
C SER A 23 -23.61 26.48 -13.16
N ARG A 24 -23.45 27.25 -12.09
CA ARG A 24 -22.31 28.16 -12.02
C ARG A 24 -21.10 27.24 -12.23
N LYS A 25 -20.44 27.34 -13.38
CA LYS A 25 -19.05 27.02 -13.44
C LYS A 25 -18.41 27.95 -12.40
N THR A 26 -18.33 27.47 -11.17
CA THR A 26 -17.38 27.99 -10.22
C THR A 26 -16.07 27.89 -11.00
N LYS A 27 -15.48 29.06 -11.31
CA LYS A 27 -14.04 29.09 -11.61
C LYS A 27 -13.46 28.16 -10.53
N PRO A 28 -12.64 27.17 -10.90
CA PRO A 28 -12.01 26.40 -9.86
C PRO A 28 -11.43 27.48 -8.93
N SER A 29 -11.92 27.58 -7.71
CA SER A 29 -11.19 28.23 -6.66
C SER A 29 -9.78 27.66 -6.85
N LYS A 30 -8.72 28.45 -6.72
CA LYS A 30 -7.40 27.90 -6.53
C LYS A 30 -7.58 26.97 -5.35
N THR A 31 -7.92 25.71 -5.62
CA THR A 31 -7.89 24.63 -4.65
C THR A 31 -6.42 24.61 -4.28
N GLN A 32 -6.14 25.06 -3.08
CA GLN A 32 -4.83 24.92 -2.50
C GLN A 32 -4.49 23.46 -2.72
N ALA A 33 -3.46 23.19 -3.53
CA ALA A 33 -3.08 21.83 -3.83
C ALA A 33 -2.69 21.20 -2.49
N TYR A 34 -3.34 20.09 -2.11
CA TYR A 34 -2.94 19.37 -0.91
C TYR A 34 -1.50 18.90 -1.06
N ARG A 35 -0.74 19.07 0.00
CA ARG A 35 0.63 18.63 0.11
C ARG A 35 0.69 17.34 0.91
N ILE A 36 1.00 16.24 0.23
CA ILE A 36 1.02 14.89 0.81
C ILE A 36 2.45 14.44 1.00
N GLY A 37 2.82 14.13 2.23
CA GLY A 37 4.05 13.42 2.54
C GLY A 37 3.94 11.98 2.11
N LEU A 38 4.99 11.45 1.49
CA LEU A 38 5.10 10.04 1.13
C LEU A 38 6.39 9.53 1.75
N ILE A 39 6.26 8.76 2.84
CA ILE A 39 7.41 8.15 3.52
C ILE A 39 7.57 6.69 3.15
N GLU A 40 8.79 6.32 2.89
CA GLU A 40 9.19 4.98 2.50
C GLU A 40 10.08 4.35 3.59
N TRP A 41 9.83 3.11 3.94
CA TRP A 41 10.50 2.41 5.04
C TRP A 41 11.91 1.92 4.68
N TYR A 42 12.32 2.10 3.44
CA TYR A 42 13.62 1.76 2.87
C TYR A 42 14.33 3.01 2.35
N THR A 43 15.59 2.85 1.98
CA THR A 43 16.42 3.90 1.37
C THR A 43 16.18 3.99 -0.13
N GLU A 44 16.55 5.12 -0.75
CA GLU A 44 16.48 5.28 -2.21
C GLU A 44 17.27 4.19 -2.96
N GLN A 45 18.37 3.72 -2.38
CA GLN A 45 19.17 2.66 -3.00
C GLN A 45 18.47 1.30 -2.95
N GLU A 46 17.84 0.96 -1.84
CA GLU A 46 17.10 -0.28 -1.68
C GLU A 46 15.86 -0.32 -2.58
N GLU A 47 15.25 0.82 -2.88
CA GLU A 47 14.12 0.89 -3.82
C GLU A 47 14.48 0.35 -5.21
N LEU A 48 15.70 0.57 -5.67
CA LEU A 48 16.15 0.11 -6.98
C LEU A 48 16.18 -1.41 -7.11
N ASP A 49 16.30 -2.10 -5.99
CA ASP A 49 16.37 -3.56 -5.92
C ASP A 49 14.98 -4.19 -5.65
N ASP A 50 13.96 -3.37 -5.27
CA ASP A 50 12.61 -3.83 -4.96
C ASP A 50 11.53 -3.18 -5.84
N LEU A 51 11.22 -3.83 -6.96
CA LEU A 51 10.19 -3.36 -7.89
C LEU A 51 8.76 -3.40 -7.32
N TYR A 52 8.51 -4.13 -6.22
CA TYR A 52 7.19 -4.19 -5.60
C TYR A 52 6.81 -2.84 -4.98
N TYR A 53 7.64 -2.31 -4.10
CA TYR A 53 7.40 -1.01 -3.47
C TYR A 53 7.51 0.15 -4.46
N TYR A 54 8.45 0.08 -5.38
CA TYR A 54 8.56 1.03 -6.49
C TYR A 54 7.24 1.16 -7.27
N SER A 55 6.59 0.04 -7.59
CA SER A 55 5.32 0.04 -8.32
C SER A 55 4.17 0.65 -7.51
N ILE A 56 4.13 0.39 -6.19
CA ILE A 56 3.16 1.00 -5.27
C ILE A 56 3.34 2.53 -5.27
N ARG A 57 4.56 3.00 -5.08
CA ARG A 57 4.88 4.42 -5.09
C ARG A 57 4.46 5.11 -6.39
N LEU A 58 4.82 4.54 -7.53
CA LEU A 58 4.42 5.11 -8.83
C LEU A 58 2.89 5.20 -8.98
N GLY A 59 2.15 4.22 -8.48
CA GLY A 59 0.68 4.26 -8.47
C GLY A 59 0.13 5.42 -7.65
N ILE A 60 0.70 5.66 -6.48
CA ILE A 60 0.33 6.77 -5.59
C ILE A 60 0.66 8.12 -6.23
N GLU A 61 1.88 8.28 -6.73
CA GLU A 61 2.33 9.53 -7.37
C GLU A 61 1.47 9.87 -8.59
N LYS A 62 1.17 8.88 -9.44
CA LYS A 62 0.29 9.06 -10.59
C LYS A 62 -1.09 9.55 -10.16
N LYS A 63 -1.66 8.94 -9.11
CA LYS A 63 -2.98 9.34 -8.61
C LYS A 63 -2.97 10.74 -7.99
N ALA A 64 -1.95 11.07 -7.25
CA ALA A 64 -1.75 12.40 -6.70
C ALA A 64 -1.65 13.47 -7.81
N GLN A 65 -0.90 13.19 -8.87
CA GLN A 65 -0.81 14.07 -10.05
C GLN A 65 -2.17 14.29 -10.72
N GLU A 66 -2.97 13.23 -10.90
CA GLU A 66 -4.33 13.33 -11.46
C GLU A 66 -5.24 14.21 -10.61
N LEU A 67 -5.05 14.21 -9.29
CA LEU A 67 -5.81 15.01 -8.33
C LEU A 67 -5.25 16.42 -8.13
N GLY A 68 -4.08 16.72 -8.70
CA GLY A 68 -3.40 18.00 -8.55
C GLY A 68 -2.77 18.18 -7.16
N TYR A 69 -2.39 17.11 -6.49
CA TYR A 69 -1.70 17.12 -5.19
C TYR A 69 -0.19 17.23 -5.40
N GLU A 70 0.47 17.88 -4.45
CA GLU A 70 1.93 17.92 -4.36
C GLU A 70 2.41 16.74 -3.52
N ILE A 71 3.38 15.96 -4.01
CA ILE A 71 4.00 14.87 -3.28
C ILE A 71 5.38 15.30 -2.78
N LEU A 72 5.59 15.16 -1.48
CA LEU A 72 6.89 15.28 -0.84
C LEU A 72 7.37 13.88 -0.44
N ARG A 73 8.39 13.37 -1.15
CA ARG A 73 9.01 12.07 -0.83
C ARG A 73 10.03 12.19 0.27
N VAL A 74 10.02 11.20 1.16
CA VAL A 74 10.97 11.05 2.26
C VAL A 74 11.34 9.58 2.37
N PHE A 75 12.61 9.26 2.24
CA PHE A 75 13.11 7.91 2.45
C PHE A 75 13.46 7.64 3.92
N GLN A 76 13.64 6.37 4.26
CA GLN A 76 13.93 5.93 5.63
C GLN A 76 15.11 6.67 6.29
N ASN A 77 16.13 7.00 5.54
CA ASN A 77 17.34 7.68 6.00
C ASN A 77 17.29 9.21 5.91
N ASP A 78 16.19 9.76 5.42
CA ASP A 78 15.99 11.21 5.35
C ASP A 78 15.52 11.78 6.70
N SER A 79 15.65 13.10 6.83
CA SER A 79 15.11 13.81 7.99
C SER A 79 13.59 13.95 7.88
N LEU A 80 12.85 13.47 8.89
CA LEU A 80 11.40 13.65 9.01
C LEU A 80 10.98 15.13 9.14
N GLU A 81 11.91 16.03 9.46
CA GLU A 81 11.65 17.48 9.48
C GLU A 81 11.13 18.03 8.15
N GLN A 82 11.39 17.32 7.05
CA GLN A 82 10.84 17.64 5.73
C GLN A 82 9.32 17.49 5.67
N LEU A 83 8.72 16.68 6.55
CA LEU A 83 7.27 16.45 6.64
C LEU A 83 6.53 17.59 7.36
N LYS A 84 7.16 18.71 7.65
CA LYS A 84 6.47 19.89 8.17
C LYS A 84 5.57 20.50 7.11
N ASP A 85 4.42 21.00 7.55
CA ASP A 85 3.44 21.68 6.70
C ASP A 85 2.83 20.82 5.59
N ILE A 86 2.59 19.52 5.87
CA ILE A 86 1.83 18.62 5.00
C ILE A 86 0.36 18.54 5.46
N ASP A 87 -0.54 18.26 4.50
CA ASP A 87 -1.97 18.07 4.76
C ASP A 87 -2.30 16.62 5.12
N GLY A 88 -1.47 15.67 4.67
CA GLY A 88 -1.62 14.24 4.95
C GLY A 88 -0.34 13.48 4.71
N LEU A 89 -0.25 12.27 5.27
CA LEU A 89 0.92 11.40 5.18
C LEU A 89 0.52 10.00 4.72
N ILE A 90 1.22 9.47 3.74
CA ILE A 90 1.14 8.09 3.30
C ILE A 90 2.47 7.41 3.67
N ALA A 91 2.40 6.33 4.44
CA ALA A 91 3.57 5.56 4.86
C ALA A 91 3.58 4.20 4.16
N ILE A 92 4.57 3.95 3.31
CA ILE A 92 4.72 2.73 2.52
C ILE A 92 5.72 1.81 3.20
N GLY A 93 5.30 0.58 3.48
CA GLY A 93 6.13 -0.48 4.04
C GLY A 93 5.85 -0.80 5.49
N LYS A 94 6.87 -1.23 6.23
CA LYS A 94 6.74 -1.83 7.57
C LYS A 94 7.38 -0.93 8.64
N PHE A 95 6.55 -0.42 9.52
CA PHE A 95 6.97 0.52 10.57
C PHE A 95 6.80 -0.09 11.95
N SER A 96 7.75 0.14 12.82
CA SER A 96 7.65 -0.24 14.25
C SER A 96 6.64 0.67 14.97
N PRO A 97 6.13 0.25 16.14
CA PRO A 97 5.27 1.12 16.95
C PRO A 97 5.91 2.47 17.30
N VAL A 98 7.23 2.50 17.47
CA VAL A 98 7.98 3.75 17.77
C VAL A 98 7.98 4.65 16.51
N GLN A 99 8.22 4.09 15.34
CA GLN A 99 8.17 4.84 14.09
C GLN A 99 6.76 5.38 13.82
N ILE A 100 5.72 4.58 14.06
CA ILE A 100 4.32 5.03 13.91
C ILE A 100 4.07 6.24 14.79
N GLN A 101 4.44 6.19 16.08
CA GLN A 101 4.31 7.34 17.00
C GLN A 101 5.07 8.58 16.55
N GLN A 102 6.22 8.41 15.90
CA GLN A 102 6.96 9.54 15.32
C GLN A 102 6.20 10.15 14.13
N LEU A 103 5.61 9.33 13.27
CA LEU A 103 4.86 9.80 12.09
C LEU A 103 3.56 10.54 12.49
N GLU A 104 2.91 10.11 13.56
CA GLU A 104 1.72 10.76 14.12
C GLU A 104 1.95 12.24 14.50
N GLN A 105 3.19 12.62 14.78
CA GLN A 105 3.52 14.01 15.15
C GLN A 105 3.45 14.97 13.95
N TYR A 106 3.48 14.44 12.72
CA TYR A 106 3.50 15.26 11.50
C TYR A 106 2.13 15.40 10.85
N SER A 107 1.23 14.43 11.02
CA SER A 107 -0.12 14.53 10.47
C SER A 107 -1.12 13.65 11.22
N ASN A 108 -2.33 14.19 11.44
CA ASN A 108 -3.49 13.42 11.90
C ASN A 108 -4.15 12.62 10.76
N HIS A 109 -3.80 12.91 9.50
CA HIS A 109 -4.28 12.20 8.32
C HIS A 109 -3.19 11.25 7.82
N LEU A 110 -3.08 10.09 8.47
CA LEU A 110 -2.05 9.09 8.21
C LEU A 110 -2.68 7.81 7.67
N VAL A 111 -2.15 7.35 6.54
CA VAL A 111 -2.56 6.08 5.90
C VAL A 111 -1.31 5.22 5.68
N PHE A 112 -1.39 3.97 6.10
CA PHE A 112 -0.32 3.00 5.85
C PHE A 112 -0.62 2.15 4.62
N VAL A 113 0.42 1.79 3.89
CA VAL A 113 0.35 0.92 2.72
C VAL A 113 1.28 -0.26 2.93
N ASP A 114 0.76 -1.47 2.73
CA ASP A 114 1.43 -2.75 2.98
C ASP A 114 1.78 -3.03 4.44
N SER A 115 1.13 -2.35 5.37
CA SER A 115 1.23 -2.60 6.81
C SER A 115 -0.17 -2.58 7.42
N ASP A 116 -0.56 -3.65 8.12
CA ASP A 116 -1.84 -3.68 8.86
C ASP A 116 -1.67 -2.90 10.17
N THR A 117 -2.28 -1.74 10.22
CA THR A 117 -2.23 -0.81 11.35
C THR A 117 -3.62 -0.52 11.94
N LEU A 118 -4.64 -1.31 11.58
CA LEU A 118 -6.01 -1.13 12.09
C LEU A 118 -6.07 -1.21 13.62
N ASN A 119 -5.33 -2.14 14.21
CA ASN A 119 -5.27 -2.28 15.67
C ASN A 119 -4.54 -1.11 16.36
N ALA A 120 -3.72 -0.37 15.61
CA ALA A 120 -3.10 0.87 16.08
C ALA A 120 -3.98 2.11 15.84
N GLY A 121 -5.18 1.94 15.28
CA GLY A 121 -6.14 3.02 15.03
C GLY A 121 -5.94 3.79 13.74
N HIS A 122 -5.11 3.31 12.82
CA HIS A 122 -4.82 3.95 11.55
C HIS A 122 -5.48 3.25 10.37
N SER A 123 -5.84 4.02 9.35
CA SER A 123 -6.27 3.49 8.06
C SER A 123 -5.09 2.82 7.36
N CYS A 124 -5.34 1.68 6.72
CA CYS A 124 -4.31 1.01 5.93
C CYS A 124 -4.87 0.40 4.64
N VAL A 125 -3.98 0.17 3.69
CA VAL A 125 -4.22 -0.57 2.46
C VAL A 125 -3.26 -1.74 2.42
N THR A 126 -3.79 -2.96 2.45
CA THR A 126 -3.00 -4.19 2.47
C THR A 126 -3.44 -5.13 1.34
N VAL A 127 -2.59 -6.11 1.03
CA VAL A 127 -2.93 -7.22 0.14
C VAL A 127 -3.62 -8.32 0.94
N ASP A 128 -4.65 -8.93 0.36
CA ASP A 128 -5.30 -10.13 0.90
C ASP A 128 -4.42 -11.37 0.66
N PHE A 129 -3.33 -11.47 1.44
CA PHE A 129 -2.37 -12.57 1.32
C PHE A 129 -2.98 -13.92 1.70
N GLU A 130 -3.93 -13.96 2.64
CA GLU A 130 -4.61 -15.19 3.03
C GLU A 130 -5.32 -15.81 1.83
N ASN A 131 -6.16 -15.04 1.15
CA ASN A 131 -6.88 -15.50 -0.03
C ASN A 131 -5.92 -15.83 -1.20
N ALA A 132 -4.84 -15.06 -1.37
CA ALA A 132 -3.85 -15.32 -2.41
C ALA A 132 -3.14 -16.66 -2.20
N VAL A 133 -2.64 -16.91 -0.98
CA VAL A 133 -1.97 -18.17 -0.62
C VAL A 133 -2.93 -19.36 -0.73
N ARG A 134 -4.15 -19.20 -0.23
CA ARG A 134 -5.19 -20.24 -0.35
C ARG A 134 -5.42 -20.64 -1.81
N LYS A 135 -5.57 -19.69 -2.73
CA LYS A 135 -5.76 -19.98 -4.15
C LYS A 135 -4.59 -20.75 -4.77
N VAL A 136 -3.36 -20.41 -4.38
CA VAL A 136 -2.17 -21.14 -4.86
C VAL A 136 -2.17 -22.56 -4.33
N LEU A 137 -2.45 -22.77 -3.04
CA LEU A 137 -2.48 -24.07 -2.42
C LEU A 137 -3.61 -24.95 -2.99
N GLU A 138 -4.80 -24.39 -3.17
CA GLU A 138 -5.93 -25.08 -3.83
C GLU A 138 -5.56 -25.52 -5.27
N HIS A 139 -4.82 -24.66 -6.01
CA HIS A 139 -4.35 -25.02 -7.34
C HIS A 139 -3.41 -26.22 -7.32
N PHE A 140 -2.44 -26.26 -6.40
CA PHE A 140 -1.52 -27.40 -6.27
C PHE A 140 -2.28 -28.69 -5.84
N MET A 141 -3.14 -28.61 -4.86
CA MET A 141 -3.93 -29.76 -4.42
C MET A 141 -4.86 -30.32 -5.52
N ASN A 142 -5.50 -29.43 -6.28
CA ASN A 142 -6.34 -29.83 -7.42
C ASN A 142 -5.53 -30.47 -8.55
N ALA A 143 -4.25 -30.16 -8.67
CA ALA A 143 -3.31 -30.80 -9.58
C ALA A 143 -2.74 -32.13 -9.04
N GLY A 144 -3.14 -32.53 -7.83
CA GLY A 144 -2.75 -33.80 -7.22
C GLY A 144 -1.47 -33.76 -6.39
N PHE A 145 -0.95 -32.56 -6.06
CA PHE A 145 0.21 -32.42 -5.18
C PHE A 145 -0.24 -32.38 -3.71
N ASP A 146 0.37 -33.22 -2.89
CA ASP A 146 0.17 -33.33 -1.44
C ASP A 146 1.44 -32.98 -0.63
N GLN A 147 2.60 -32.90 -1.29
CA GLN A 147 3.84 -32.42 -0.73
C GLN A 147 4.13 -31.01 -1.25
N ILE A 148 3.73 -30.02 -0.45
CA ILE A 148 3.85 -28.61 -0.84
C ILE A 148 4.78 -27.92 0.14
N GLY A 149 5.91 -27.44 -0.36
CA GLY A 149 6.89 -26.67 0.41
C GLY A 149 6.77 -25.17 0.24
N MET A 150 7.39 -24.43 1.14
CA MET A 150 7.49 -22.98 1.08
C MET A 150 8.88 -22.50 1.47
N ILE A 151 9.43 -21.59 0.67
CA ILE A 151 10.60 -20.79 1.02
C ILE A 151 10.10 -19.39 1.37
N ALA A 152 10.34 -18.96 2.60
CA ALA A 152 9.95 -17.65 3.13
C ALA A 152 11.17 -16.89 3.64
N GLY A 153 10.99 -15.58 3.87
CA GLY A 153 12.00 -14.72 4.47
C GLY A 153 11.56 -14.19 5.83
N ARG A 154 12.54 -13.73 6.59
CA ARG A 154 12.35 -12.94 7.81
C ARG A 154 12.81 -11.53 7.56
N GLU A 155 12.05 -10.60 8.06
CA GLU A 155 12.31 -9.17 7.94
C GLU A 155 12.17 -8.49 9.30
N ARG A 156 12.88 -7.38 9.47
CA ARG A 156 12.71 -6.49 10.60
C ARG A 156 12.37 -5.10 10.11
N THR A 157 11.71 -4.33 10.98
CA THR A 157 11.53 -2.90 10.74
C THR A 157 12.89 -2.21 10.56
N SER A 158 12.92 -1.09 9.86
CA SER A 158 14.18 -0.40 9.53
C SER A 158 14.98 0.05 10.76
N ASP A 159 14.30 0.31 11.88
CA ASP A 159 14.91 0.58 13.20
C ASP A 159 15.35 -0.70 13.94
N GLN A 160 15.20 -1.88 13.36
CA GLN A 160 15.55 -3.20 13.90
C GLN A 160 14.84 -3.58 15.22
N THR A 161 13.85 -2.82 15.66
CA THR A 161 13.19 -3.05 16.96
C THR A 161 12.12 -4.13 16.90
N SER A 162 11.51 -4.37 15.73
CA SER A 162 10.41 -5.32 15.56
C SER A 162 10.69 -6.34 14.46
N LEU A 163 10.33 -7.61 14.73
CA LEU A 163 10.29 -8.64 13.72
C LEU A 163 8.97 -8.53 12.96
N ILE A 164 9.03 -8.56 11.65
CA ILE A 164 7.86 -8.52 10.79
C ILE A 164 7.34 -9.95 10.59
N SER A 165 6.08 -10.17 10.94
CA SER A 165 5.40 -11.43 10.65
C SER A 165 5.01 -11.47 9.18
N ASP A 166 5.42 -12.53 8.46
CA ASP A 166 5.00 -12.73 7.07
C ASP A 166 3.59 -13.36 7.04
N PRO A 167 2.57 -12.63 6.59
CA PRO A 167 1.19 -13.15 6.51
C PRO A 167 1.06 -14.32 5.54
N ARG A 168 1.94 -14.40 4.54
CA ARG A 168 1.96 -15.52 3.57
C ARG A 168 2.37 -16.81 4.23
N LEU A 169 3.42 -16.76 5.06
CA LEU A 169 3.88 -17.95 5.82
C LEU A 169 2.83 -18.39 6.84
N ALA A 170 2.23 -17.45 7.57
CA ALA A 170 1.18 -17.76 8.52
C ALA A 170 -0.03 -18.42 7.84
N SER A 171 -0.50 -17.87 6.72
CA SER A 171 -1.62 -18.40 5.94
C SER A 171 -1.30 -19.79 5.36
N PHE A 172 -0.07 -20.00 4.88
CA PHE A 172 0.40 -21.29 4.37
C PHE A 172 0.34 -22.37 5.46
N GLN A 173 0.93 -22.08 6.62
CA GLN A 173 0.95 -23.01 7.76
C GLN A 173 -0.47 -23.33 8.25
N GLN A 174 -1.29 -22.32 8.42
CA GLN A 174 -2.67 -22.50 8.87
C GLN A 174 -3.46 -23.35 7.89
N TYR A 175 -3.49 -22.99 6.61
CA TYR A 175 -4.32 -23.67 5.62
C TYR A 175 -3.95 -25.14 5.43
N LEU A 176 -2.63 -25.47 5.33
CA LEU A 176 -2.19 -26.85 5.20
C LEU A 176 -2.40 -27.65 6.51
N SER A 177 -2.33 -27.01 7.67
CA SER A 177 -2.65 -27.66 8.95
C SER A 177 -4.14 -28.01 9.04
N GLU A 178 -5.04 -27.12 8.60
CA GLU A 178 -6.48 -27.38 8.51
C GLU A 178 -6.82 -28.53 7.55
N LYS A 179 -5.97 -28.77 6.55
CA LYS A 179 -6.08 -29.90 5.61
C LYS A 179 -5.34 -31.16 6.06
N GLU A 180 -4.67 -31.13 7.21
CA GLU A 180 -3.88 -32.23 7.77
C GLU A 180 -2.71 -32.69 6.87
N ILE A 181 -2.20 -31.78 6.00
CA ILE A 181 -1.06 -32.06 5.08
C ILE A 181 0.13 -31.12 5.31
N TYR A 182 0.14 -30.35 6.38
CA TYR A 182 1.28 -29.48 6.71
C TYR A 182 2.50 -30.30 7.12
N GLN A 183 3.61 -30.07 6.44
CA GLN A 183 4.90 -30.70 6.69
C GLN A 183 5.94 -29.61 7.04
N PRO A 184 6.31 -29.47 8.32
CA PRO A 184 7.28 -28.43 8.74
C PRO A 184 8.63 -28.52 8.04
N ASP A 185 9.08 -29.73 7.71
CA ASP A 185 10.38 -29.97 7.07
C ASP A 185 10.46 -29.42 5.65
N LEU A 186 9.29 -29.22 4.99
CA LEU A 186 9.18 -28.58 3.69
C LEU A 186 9.15 -27.06 3.74
N VAL A 187 9.30 -26.46 4.93
CA VAL A 187 9.28 -25.00 5.11
C VAL A 187 10.67 -24.52 5.53
N LYS A 188 11.28 -23.71 4.68
CA LYS A 188 12.55 -23.05 4.97
C LYS A 188 12.36 -21.54 5.09
N VAL A 189 13.01 -20.94 6.10
CA VAL A 189 12.85 -19.50 6.38
C VAL A 189 14.23 -18.87 6.48
N GLY A 190 14.59 -18.10 5.47
CA GLY A 190 15.84 -17.36 5.37
C GLY A 190 15.65 -15.84 5.40
N SER A 191 16.33 -15.13 4.53
CA SER A 191 16.15 -13.70 4.26
C SER A 191 15.45 -13.50 2.91
N PHE A 192 14.92 -12.28 2.66
CA PHE A 192 14.37 -11.92 1.36
C PHE A 192 15.47 -11.53 0.36
N SER A 193 16.31 -12.51 0.00
CA SER A 193 17.36 -12.34 -1.01
C SER A 193 17.43 -13.54 -1.96
N SER A 194 17.89 -13.31 -3.18
CA SER A 194 18.08 -14.38 -4.18
C SER A 194 19.06 -15.45 -3.70
N GLU A 195 20.11 -15.05 -3.00
CA GLU A 195 21.11 -15.97 -2.43
C GLU A 195 20.46 -16.89 -1.39
N SER A 196 19.69 -16.31 -0.44
CA SER A 196 18.97 -17.09 0.57
C SER A 196 17.97 -18.05 -0.06
N GLY A 197 17.21 -17.60 -1.07
CA GLY A 197 16.27 -18.45 -1.80
C GLY A 197 16.95 -19.65 -2.46
N TYR A 198 18.10 -19.43 -3.11
CA TYR A 198 18.89 -20.48 -3.73
C TYR A 198 19.42 -21.51 -2.71
N GLN A 199 19.94 -21.03 -1.58
CA GLN A 199 20.43 -21.89 -0.49
C GLN A 199 19.31 -22.74 0.10
N MET A 200 18.16 -22.12 0.45
CA MET A 200 16.99 -22.82 1.00
C MET A 200 16.45 -23.89 0.05
N MET A 201 16.37 -23.59 -1.25
CA MET A 201 15.93 -24.57 -2.24
C MET A 201 16.93 -25.72 -2.39
N THR A 202 18.23 -25.42 -2.37
CA THR A 202 19.28 -26.45 -2.44
C THR A 202 19.21 -27.39 -1.24
N GLU A 203 18.94 -26.88 -0.05
CA GLU A 203 18.74 -27.69 1.16
C GLU A 203 17.52 -28.59 1.03
N LEU A 204 16.35 -28.02 0.64
CA LEU A 204 15.13 -28.81 0.44
C LEU A 204 15.33 -29.97 -0.52
N LEU A 205 15.99 -29.74 -1.67
CA LEU A 205 16.24 -30.78 -2.68
C LEU A 205 17.25 -31.86 -2.25
N ARG A 206 18.03 -31.61 -1.20
CA ARG A 206 18.97 -32.63 -0.66
C ARG A 206 18.32 -33.48 0.44
N GLU A 207 17.33 -32.89 1.14
CA GLU A 207 16.66 -33.54 2.27
C GLU A 207 15.45 -34.38 1.81
N HIS A 208 14.91 -34.08 0.63
CA HIS A 208 13.74 -34.76 0.03
C HIS A 208 13.97 -35.16 -1.42
#